data_042b39b90e1fb0628f4aee4e67d6566d
#
_entry.id   042b39b90e1fb0628f4aee4e67d6566d
#
_cell.length_a   1.000
_cell.length_b   1.000
_cell.length_c   1.000
_cell.angle_alpha   90.00
_cell.angle_beta   90.00
_cell.angle_gamma   90.00
#
_symmetry.space_group_name_H-M   'P 1'
#
loop_
_entity.id
_entity.type
_entity.pdbx_description
1 polymer ?
#
loop_
_entity_poly.entity_id
_entity_poly.type
_entity_poly.pdbx_seq_one_letter_code
_entity_poly.pdbx_strand_id
1 'polypeptide(L)'
;MSQMPTAARASVPTSTSPPAGGGYTPHVLIADADAASRQEREQHLRAAGARVLTARTGFEAIVKASCQLPDLIVLDESLGDVEVAETARLLMICPVTAQTPVLCLRTRRRVPLRVLAGLRRQTVI
;
A
#
# COMPACT_ATOMS: atom_id res chain seq x y z
N MET A 1 7.37 39.10 -8.47
CA MET A 1 7.31 38.65 -8.18
C MET A 1 7.12 37.87 -7.92
N SER A 2 7.21 37.69 -7.70
CA SER A 2 7.04 36.89 -7.40
C SER A 2 6.75 36.20 -6.89
N GLN A 3 6.54 35.80 -6.60
CA GLN A 3 6.24 35.09 -6.15
C GLN A 3 5.96 34.26 -5.79
N MET A 4 6.00 34.01 -5.71
CA MET A 4 5.77 33.24 -5.34
C MET A 4 5.42 32.60 -5.01
N PRO A 5 5.44 32.37 -4.95
CA PRO A 5 5.04 31.67 -4.56
C PRO A 5 4.84 30.87 -4.19
N THR A 6 5.05 30.58 -4.06
CA THR A 6 4.91 29.82 -3.78
C THR A 6 4.45 29.16 -3.23
N ALA A 7 4.50 29.10 -2.84
CA ALA A 7 4.27 28.44 -2.17
C ALA A 7 3.22 28.02 -2.04
N ALA A 8 2.92 28.24 -1.97
CA ALA A 8 1.91 27.92 -1.83
C ALA A 8 1.47 26.90 -2.29
N ARG A 9 1.59 26.63 -2.60
CA ARG A 9 1.18 25.78 -3.00
C ARG A 9 1.32 24.90 -2.49
N ALA A 10 1.62 24.93 -1.97
CA ALA A 10 1.91 23.95 -1.56
C ALA A 10 0.91 23.42 -0.98
N SER A 11 0.44 23.66 -0.93
CA SER A 11 -0.42 23.17 -0.39
C SER A 11 -1.06 22.32 -0.80
N VAL A 12 -1.04 21.93 -0.96
CA VAL A 12 -1.63 21.20 -1.12
C VAL A 12 -2.23 20.60 -1.16
N PRO A 13 -2.39 20.28 -1.17
CA PRO A 13 -2.93 19.60 -1.36
C PRO A 13 -3.78 18.94 -1.20
N THR A 14 -4.06 18.81 -1.03
CA THR A 14 -4.89 18.21 -0.67
C THR A 14 -5.65 17.70 -1.55
N SER A 15 -5.63 17.82 -2.30
CA SER A 15 -6.36 17.43 -3.10
C SER A 15 -6.24 16.31 -3.39
N THR A 16 -6.76 15.83 -3.50
CA THR A 16 -6.75 14.67 -3.72
C THR A 16 -6.83 14.24 -5.01
N SER A 17 -7.28 14.80 -5.90
CA SER A 17 -7.36 14.21 -7.13
C SER A 17 -6.12 14.41 -7.84
N PRO A 18 -5.69 13.49 -8.60
CA PRO A 18 -4.46 13.60 -9.30
C PRO A 18 -4.61 14.63 -10.33
N PRO A 19 -3.62 15.31 -10.59
CA PRO A 19 -3.67 16.32 -11.56
C PRO A 19 -3.80 15.71 -12.90
N ALA A 20 -4.56 16.25 -13.65
CA ALA A 20 -4.73 15.74 -14.94
C ALA A 20 -3.49 15.98 -15.68
N GLY A 21 -3.14 15.19 -16.42
CA GLY A 21 -2.05 15.42 -17.25
C GLY A 21 -0.81 15.76 -16.66
N GLY A 22 0.01 15.55 -16.44
CA GLY A 22 1.24 15.90 -16.04
C GLY A 22 1.59 15.72 -14.63
N GLY A 23 0.72 15.37 -13.87
CA GLY A 23 1.04 15.25 -12.50
C GLY A 23 1.70 13.95 -12.17
N TYR A 24 2.16 13.86 -10.94
CA TYR A 24 2.77 12.65 -10.47
C TYR A 24 1.75 11.55 -10.32
N THR A 25 2.06 10.40 -10.77
CA THR A 25 1.19 9.27 -10.67
C THR A 25 1.77 8.28 -9.67
N PRO A 26 1.14 8.08 -8.56
CA PRO A 26 1.69 7.16 -7.57
C PRO A 26 1.75 5.74 -8.10
N HIS A 27 2.78 5.04 -7.71
CA HIS A 27 2.97 3.68 -8.14
C HIS A 27 2.90 2.78 -6.92
N VAL A 28 1.90 1.92 -6.84
CA VAL A 28 1.63 1.11 -5.68
C VAL A 28 1.76 -0.36 -6.00
N LEU A 29 2.44 -1.09 -5.12
CA LEU A 29 2.55 -2.53 -5.26
C LEU A 29 1.67 -3.17 -4.21
N ILE A 30 0.78 -4.06 -4.62
CA ILE A 30 -0.10 -4.76 -3.71
C ILE A 30 0.22 -6.23 -3.72
N ALA A 31 0.57 -6.77 -2.56
CA ALA A 31 0.81 -8.20 -2.42
C ALA A 31 -0.36 -8.80 -1.67
N ASP A 32 -1.08 -9.66 -2.33
CA ASP A 32 -2.31 -10.22 -1.79
C ASP A 32 -2.47 -11.61 -2.38
N ALA A 33 -2.58 -12.63 -1.54
CA ALA A 33 -2.69 -13.99 -2.03
C ALA A 33 -4.08 -14.32 -2.55
N ASP A 34 -5.07 -13.55 -2.15
CA ASP A 34 -6.43 -13.80 -2.59
C ASP A 34 -6.72 -13.08 -3.90
N ALA A 35 -7.02 -13.83 -4.93
CA ALA A 35 -7.19 -13.24 -6.25
C ALA A 35 -8.31 -12.20 -6.32
N ALA A 36 -9.43 -12.50 -5.69
CA ALA A 36 -10.55 -11.57 -5.76
C ALA A 36 -10.25 -10.25 -5.04
N SER A 37 -9.66 -10.36 -3.86
CA SER A 37 -9.30 -9.20 -3.10
C SER A 37 -8.23 -8.39 -3.83
N ARG A 38 -7.27 -9.08 -4.40
CA ARG A 38 -6.19 -8.42 -5.11
C ARG A 38 -6.72 -7.63 -6.30
N GLN A 39 -7.62 -8.25 -7.04
CA GLN A 39 -8.18 -7.58 -8.20
C GLN A 39 -9.03 -6.38 -7.81
N GLU A 40 -9.79 -6.53 -6.75
CA GLU A 40 -10.62 -5.44 -6.29
C GLU A 40 -9.78 -4.25 -5.85
N ARG A 41 -8.71 -4.49 -5.12
CA ARG A 41 -7.85 -3.41 -4.69
C ARG A 41 -7.13 -2.76 -5.86
N GLU A 42 -6.75 -3.57 -6.82
CA GLU A 42 -6.11 -3.05 -8.00
C GLU A 42 -7.05 -2.09 -8.73
N GLN A 43 -8.29 -2.51 -8.88
CA GLN A 43 -9.25 -1.68 -9.58
C GLN A 43 -9.53 -0.38 -8.83
N HIS A 44 -9.64 -0.46 -7.52
CA HIS A 44 -9.88 0.73 -6.74
C HIS A 44 -8.74 1.72 -6.85
N LEU A 45 -7.53 1.24 -6.79
CA LEU A 45 -6.39 2.14 -6.87
C LEU A 45 -6.22 2.72 -8.25
N ARG A 46 -6.48 1.93 -9.28
CA ARG A 46 -6.38 2.46 -10.61
C ARG A 46 -7.44 3.52 -10.84
N ALA A 47 -8.63 3.30 -10.30
CA ALA A 47 -9.70 4.28 -10.44
C ALA A 47 -9.33 5.58 -9.72
N ALA A 48 -8.48 5.49 -8.71
CA ALA A 48 -8.05 6.67 -7.98
C ALA A 48 -6.84 7.34 -8.61
N GLY A 49 -6.38 6.83 -9.73
CA GLY A 49 -5.29 7.49 -10.43
C GLY A 49 -3.91 6.88 -10.22
N ALA A 50 -3.81 5.74 -9.58
CA ALA A 50 -2.51 5.14 -9.32
C ALA A 50 -2.14 4.12 -10.38
N ARG A 51 -0.86 3.87 -10.50
CA ARG A 51 -0.39 2.77 -11.32
C ARG A 51 -0.20 1.66 -10.34
N VAL A 52 -0.57 0.46 -10.68
CA VAL A 52 -0.61 -0.63 -9.73
C VAL A 52 0.17 -1.84 -10.23
N LEU A 53 0.97 -2.41 -9.32
CA LEU A 53 1.64 -3.66 -9.57
C LEU A 53 1.03 -4.61 -8.58
N THR A 54 0.90 -5.86 -8.93
CA THR A 54 0.35 -6.83 -8.00
C THR A 54 1.33 -7.97 -7.82
N ALA A 55 1.26 -8.63 -6.67
CA ALA A 55 2.06 -9.78 -6.36
C ALA A 55 1.20 -10.75 -5.60
N ARG A 56 1.43 -12.03 -5.77
CA ARG A 56 0.66 -13.03 -5.07
C ARG A 56 1.39 -13.59 -3.88
N THR A 57 2.66 -13.34 -3.75
CA THR A 57 3.45 -13.85 -2.65
C THR A 57 4.38 -12.76 -2.18
N GLY A 58 4.93 -12.97 -0.99
CA GLY A 58 5.90 -12.02 -0.48
C GLY A 58 7.15 -11.98 -1.32
N PHE A 59 7.57 -13.14 -1.82
CA PHE A 59 8.75 -13.19 -2.64
C PHE A 59 8.56 -12.41 -3.92
N GLU A 60 7.42 -12.59 -4.55
CA GLU A 60 7.13 -11.85 -5.77
C GLU A 60 7.10 -10.35 -5.49
N ALA A 61 6.58 -9.97 -4.32
CA ALA A 61 6.53 -8.57 -3.95
C ALA A 61 7.94 -7.99 -3.82
N ILE A 62 8.85 -8.75 -3.23
CA ILE A 62 10.20 -8.27 -3.07
C ILE A 62 10.87 -8.08 -4.41
N VAL A 63 10.68 -9.04 -5.31
CA VAL A 63 11.27 -8.96 -6.62
C VAL A 63 10.75 -7.75 -7.37
N LYS A 64 9.44 -7.58 -7.38
CA LYS A 64 8.87 -6.47 -8.11
C LYS A 64 9.21 -5.12 -7.48
N ALA A 65 9.25 -5.06 -6.16
CA ALA A 65 9.60 -3.82 -5.51
C ALA A 65 11.03 -3.41 -5.84
N SER A 66 11.93 -4.39 -5.89
CA SER A 66 13.32 -4.09 -6.18
C SER A 66 13.52 -3.64 -7.61
N CYS A 67 12.73 -4.16 -8.51
CA CYS A 67 12.90 -3.82 -9.91
C CYS A 67 12.13 -2.58 -10.34
N GLN A 68 10.96 -2.40 -9.77
CA GLN A 68 10.09 -1.32 -10.23
C GLN A 68 10.02 -0.12 -9.31
N LEU A 69 10.56 -0.25 -8.13
CA LEU A 69 10.64 0.86 -7.17
C LEU A 69 9.33 1.61 -6.97
N PRO A 70 8.31 0.93 -6.44
CA PRO A 70 7.04 1.62 -6.24
C PRO A 70 7.14 2.65 -5.12
N ASP A 71 6.14 3.49 -5.04
CA ASP A 71 6.08 4.51 -4.02
C ASP A 71 5.51 4.00 -2.71
N LEU A 72 4.77 2.90 -2.78
CA LEU A 72 4.15 2.34 -1.60
C LEU A 72 3.98 0.85 -1.82
N ILE A 73 4.23 0.05 -0.80
CA ILE A 73 4.03 -1.38 -0.87
C ILE A 73 2.99 -1.76 0.14
N VAL A 74 1.99 -2.50 -0.28
CA VAL A 74 0.91 -2.93 0.58
C VAL A 74 0.96 -4.45 0.68
N LEU A 75 1.07 -4.97 1.91
CA LEU A 75 1.10 -6.40 2.15
C LEU A 75 -0.18 -6.79 2.85
N ASP A 76 -0.93 -7.67 2.24
CA ASP A 76 -2.19 -8.08 2.81
C ASP A 76 -2.03 -9.28 3.71
N GLU A 77 -2.86 -9.36 4.75
CA GLU A 77 -2.75 -10.45 5.69
C GLU A 77 -3.01 -11.83 5.06
N SER A 78 -3.59 -11.87 3.88
CA SER A 78 -3.82 -13.14 3.21
C SER A 78 -2.53 -13.86 2.89
N LEU A 79 -1.40 -13.16 2.92
CA LEU A 79 -0.12 -13.80 2.70
C LEU A 79 0.28 -14.65 3.90
N GLY A 80 -0.36 -14.45 5.04
CA GLY A 80 -0.01 -15.17 6.26
C GLY A 80 0.88 -14.31 7.13
N ASP A 81 0.69 -14.42 8.43
CA ASP A 81 1.43 -13.59 9.37
C ASP A 81 2.94 -13.71 9.24
N VAL A 82 3.41 -14.91 9.08
CA VAL A 82 4.84 -15.11 8.97
C VAL A 82 5.39 -14.51 7.70
N GLU A 83 4.67 -14.73 6.62
CA GLU A 83 5.14 -14.21 5.34
C GLU A 83 5.08 -12.69 5.30
N VAL A 84 4.05 -12.10 5.90
CA VAL A 84 3.94 -10.65 5.94
C VAL A 84 5.12 -10.08 6.73
N ALA A 85 5.39 -10.66 7.89
CA ALA A 85 6.46 -10.15 8.73
C ALA A 85 7.82 -10.30 8.07
N GLU A 86 8.04 -11.44 7.46
CA GLU A 86 9.31 -11.68 6.82
C GLU A 86 9.51 -10.78 5.60
N THR A 87 8.47 -10.61 4.81
CA THR A 87 8.55 -9.77 3.63
C THR A 87 8.80 -8.33 4.03
N ALA A 88 8.09 -7.86 5.04
CA ALA A 88 8.28 -6.49 5.48
C ALA A 88 9.70 -6.28 5.98
N ARG A 89 10.23 -7.25 6.73
CA ARG A 89 11.57 -7.14 7.25
C ARG A 89 12.60 -7.09 6.13
N LEU A 90 12.44 -7.97 5.14
CA LEU A 90 13.38 -8.01 4.04
C LEU A 90 13.34 -6.72 3.22
N LEU A 91 12.15 -6.18 3.03
CA LEU A 91 12.04 -4.93 2.29
C LEU A 91 12.71 -3.78 3.05
N MET A 92 12.66 -3.83 4.37
CA MET A 92 13.26 -2.78 5.15
C MET A 92 14.77 -2.83 5.19
N ILE A 93 15.35 -4.01 5.10
CA ILE A 93 16.80 -4.11 5.16
C ILE A 93 17.45 -4.05 3.80
N CYS A 94 16.69 -4.15 2.74
CA CYS A 94 17.26 -4.08 1.41
C CYS A 94 17.48 -2.62 1.03
N PRO A 95 18.69 -2.24 0.69
CA PRO A 95 18.97 -0.83 0.42
C PRO A 95 18.08 -0.23 -0.67
N VAL A 96 17.71 -1.03 -1.63
CA VAL A 96 16.90 -0.53 -2.73
C VAL A 96 15.50 -0.19 -2.30
N THR A 97 14.92 -0.94 -1.36
CA THR A 97 13.54 -0.71 -0.94
C THR A 97 13.43 -0.14 0.46
N ALA A 98 14.54 0.09 1.12
CA ALA A 98 14.51 0.50 2.53
C ALA A 98 13.73 1.79 2.77
N GLN A 99 13.70 2.68 1.81
CA GLN A 99 12.99 3.93 2.00
C GLN A 99 11.54 3.87 1.56
N THR A 100 11.12 2.78 0.99
CA THR A 100 9.75 2.68 0.49
C THR A 100 8.81 2.31 1.63
N PRO A 101 7.77 3.06 1.86
CA PRO A 101 6.84 2.73 2.93
C PRO A 101 6.13 1.42 2.67
N VAL A 102 5.96 0.63 3.73
CA VAL A 102 5.28 -0.65 3.64
C VAL A 102 4.10 -0.62 4.58
N LEU A 103 2.93 -0.88 4.03
CA LEU A 103 1.71 -0.90 4.80
C LEU A 103 1.20 -2.32 4.90
N CYS A 104 1.01 -2.82 6.11
CA CYS A 104 0.48 -4.17 6.28
C CYS A 104 -1.00 -4.07 6.61
N LEU A 105 -1.82 -4.63 5.77
CA LEU A 105 -3.25 -4.58 5.96
C LEU A 105 -3.81 -5.81 6.60
N ARG A 106 -4.62 -5.64 7.63
CA ARG A 106 -5.28 -6.73 8.22
C ARG A 106 -6.63 -6.55 7.78
N THR A 107 -7.08 -7.32 6.90
CA THR A 107 -8.36 -7.15 6.36
C THR A 107 -9.26 -7.55 7.34
N ARG A 108 -10.34 -7.13 7.36
CA ARG A 108 -11.22 -7.49 8.22
C ARG A 108 -11.68 -8.74 8.03
N ARG A 109 -11.59 -9.62 8.76
CA ARG A 109 -12.08 -10.80 8.57
C ARG A 109 -13.36 -10.65 9.17
N ARG A 110 -14.34 -11.26 8.89
CA ARG A 110 -15.58 -11.22 9.41
C ARG A 110 -15.56 -11.84 10.71
N VAL A 111 -15.55 -11.29 11.80
CA VAL A 111 -15.49 -11.84 13.11
C VAL A 111 -16.84 -11.76 13.75
N PRO A 112 -17.34 -12.86 14.34
CA PRO A 112 -18.64 -12.81 14.98
C PRO A 112 -18.64 -11.80 16.11
N LEU A 113 -19.76 -11.20 16.33
CA LEU A 113 -19.90 -10.23 17.36
C LEU A 113 -19.44 -10.67 18.73
N ARG A 114 -19.74 -11.87 19.12
CA ARG A 114 -19.31 -12.29 20.42
C ARG A 114 -17.81 -12.36 20.52
N VAL A 115 -17.13 -12.64 19.45
CA VAL A 115 -15.70 -12.69 19.48
C VAL A 115 -15.17 -11.27 19.56
N LEU A 116 -15.80 -10.36 18.85
CA LEU A 116 -15.40 -8.98 18.92
C LEU A 116 -15.55 -8.44 20.32
N ALA A 117 -16.59 -8.84 21.00
CA ALA A 117 -16.80 -8.38 22.35
C ALA A 117 -15.66 -8.83 23.23
N GLY A 118 -15.16 -10.01 22.98
CA GLY A 118 -14.07 -10.50 23.77
C GLY A 118 -12.76 -9.85 23.46
N LEU A 119 -12.68 -9.25 22.29
CA LEU A 119 -11.45 -8.63 21.90
C LEU A 119 -11.43 -7.15 22.08
N ARG A 120 -12.43 -6.66 22.68
CA ARG A 120 -12.53 -5.25 22.81
C ARG A 120 -11.31 -4.53 23.26
N ARG A 121 -10.44 -5.14 23.95
CA ARG A 121 -9.34 -4.48 24.42
C ARG A 121 -8.29 -4.45 23.43
N GLN A 122 -8.27 -5.23 22.44
CA GLN A 122 -7.25 -5.28 21.51
C GLN A 122 -7.47 -4.35 20.43
N THR A 123 -6.58 -3.61 20.02
CA THR A 123 -6.76 -2.70 18.98
C THR A 123 -6.24 -3.23 17.77
N VAL A 124 -7.06 -3.48 16.88
CA VAL A 124 -6.61 -4.04 15.68
C VAL A 124 -6.87 -3.07 14.65
N ILE A 125 -6.00 -2.70 13.92
CA ILE A 125 -6.25 -1.72 12.96
C ILE A 125 -6.31 -2.20 11.60
#